data_b1b2bcdf099161bac00f1084318a3cf6
#
_entry.id   b1b2bcdf099161bac00f1084318a3cf6
#
_cell.length_a   1.000
_cell.length_b   1.000
_cell.length_c   1.000
_cell.angle_alpha   90.00
_cell.angle_beta   90.00
_cell.angle_gamma   90.00
#
_symmetry.space_group_name_H-M   'P 1'
#
loop_
_entity.id
_entity.type
_entity.pdbx_description
1 polymer ?
#
loop_
_entity_poly.entity_id
_entity_poly.type
_entity_poly.pdbx_seq_one_letter_code
_entity_poly.pdbx_strand_id
1 'polypeptide(L)'
;MKDNHTPALAELEARLLRDPFDNVTRLAYARGLLAAGRETDALAQYDLARRANATPALDEFERLRAPPPAPPPPTREPVKLTVVPGARSADVVSIARPVAVPDKTRFIHIAGMEDLKKSIRLQIIEPFINPGLFAKFRKKAGGGILLYGPPGCGKTMLARAVANECNASFLAIGISEILSMWQGESERNLALMFEKARAQKPCVMFFDELDALAFARSKASSDVSRKIVNEFLSQLDGFENANDQVLILAATNMPWDVDPAMKRPGRFARQVFVPPPDAVARTRIIELALESVPHGTVDAAAVARLTEQFSGADVDALVERAKEYVLTEYLETRREREISQEDLLRAAGELVPTTQDWLRTARNLVKYAGGDDSYRDLERYLKANKLL
;
A
#
# COMPACT_ATOMS: atom_id res chain seq x y z
N MET A 1 16.56 39.57 40.44
CA MET A 1 17.55 39.53 39.36
C MET A 1 18.11 38.12 39.38
N LYS A 2 17.67 37.24 38.52
CA LYS A 2 18.26 35.92 38.28
C LYS A 2 18.74 35.94 36.84
N ASP A 3 20.07 36.01 36.70
CA ASP A 3 20.76 35.95 35.41
C ASP A 3 20.53 34.56 34.80
N ASN A 4 19.65 34.48 33.82
CA ASN A 4 19.53 33.33 32.95
C ASN A 4 20.65 33.40 31.91
N HIS A 5 21.82 32.85 32.25
CA HIS A 5 22.84 32.56 31.23
C HIS A 5 22.34 31.45 30.31
N THR A 6 21.73 31.85 29.21
CA THR A 6 21.49 30.92 28.09
C THR A 6 22.83 30.58 27.49
N PRO A 7 23.29 29.34 27.46
CA PRO A 7 24.60 28.99 26.93
C PRO A 7 24.67 29.40 25.45
N ALA A 8 25.81 29.95 25.03
CA ALA A 8 26.00 30.38 23.65
C ALA A 8 25.79 29.19 22.67
N LEU A 9 25.21 29.44 21.51
CA LEU A 9 24.93 28.41 20.48
C LEU A 9 26.18 27.55 20.19
N ALA A 10 27.35 28.15 20.12
CA ALA A 10 28.63 27.45 19.89
C ALA A 10 28.99 26.47 21.03
N GLU A 11 28.59 26.76 22.25
CA GLU A 11 28.83 25.84 23.39
C GLU A 11 27.91 24.66 23.36
N LEU A 12 26.65 24.84 23.00
CA LEU A 12 25.69 23.75 22.82
C LEU A 12 26.03 22.85 21.63
N GLU A 13 26.52 23.43 20.54
CA GLU A 13 27.02 22.68 19.38
C GLU A 13 28.24 21.85 19.75
N ALA A 14 29.23 22.43 20.48
CA ALA A 14 30.39 21.70 20.92
C ALA A 14 30.06 20.55 21.90
N ARG A 15 29.03 20.68 22.72
CA ARG A 15 28.53 19.60 23.58
C ARG A 15 27.90 18.49 22.75
N LEU A 16 27.07 18.81 21.74
CA LEU A 16 26.47 17.84 20.84
C LEU A 16 27.48 17.09 19.99
N LEU A 17 28.59 17.72 19.62
CA LEU A 17 29.71 17.04 18.94
C LEU A 17 30.41 16.02 19.83
N ARG A 18 30.43 16.22 21.15
CA ARG A 18 31.00 15.27 22.11
C ARG A 18 30.05 14.13 22.48
N ASP A 19 28.78 14.43 22.60
CA ASP A 19 27.72 13.46 22.86
C ASP A 19 26.52 13.68 21.92
N PRO A 20 26.53 13.03 20.74
CA PRO A 20 25.47 13.15 19.74
C PRO A 20 24.10 12.57 20.18
N PHE A 21 24.03 11.86 21.31
CA PHE A 21 22.80 11.28 21.84
C PHE A 21 22.18 12.06 22.98
N ASP A 22 22.81 13.16 23.43
CA ASP A 22 22.24 14.07 24.44
C ASP A 22 21.10 14.90 23.85
N ASN A 23 19.88 14.35 23.98
CA ASN A 23 18.66 14.98 23.47
C ASN A 23 18.26 16.24 24.25
N VAL A 24 18.68 16.39 25.48
CA VAL A 24 18.41 17.61 26.27
C VAL A 24 19.20 18.78 25.70
N THR A 25 20.50 18.59 25.47
CA THR A 25 21.37 19.58 24.83
C THR A 25 20.91 19.86 23.38
N ARG A 26 20.46 18.82 22.64
CA ARG A 26 19.93 18.98 21.28
C ARG A 26 18.70 19.88 21.23
N LEU A 27 17.76 19.74 22.16
CA LEU A 27 16.57 20.58 22.24
C LEU A 27 16.91 22.01 22.66
N ALA A 28 17.86 22.18 23.58
CA ALA A 28 18.36 23.51 23.95
C ALA A 28 19.03 24.19 22.74
N TYR A 29 19.80 23.46 21.93
CA TYR A 29 20.42 23.93 20.71
C TYR A 29 19.38 24.32 19.65
N ALA A 30 18.35 23.48 19.44
CA ALA A 30 17.26 23.77 18.53
C ALA A 30 16.52 25.07 18.90
N ARG A 31 16.23 25.29 20.19
CA ARG A 31 15.64 26.56 20.67
C ARG A 31 16.54 27.76 20.43
N GLY A 32 17.84 27.60 20.66
CA GLY A 32 18.81 28.64 20.38
C GLY A 32 18.89 29.00 18.89
N LEU A 33 18.84 28.01 18.00
CA LEU A 33 18.77 28.21 16.56
C LEU A 33 17.50 28.95 16.15
N LEU A 34 16.35 28.60 16.75
CA LEU A 34 15.08 29.26 16.50
C LEU A 34 15.12 30.75 16.92
N ALA A 35 15.66 31.03 18.10
CA ALA A 35 15.85 32.39 18.59
C ALA A 35 16.83 33.22 17.72
N ALA A 36 17.74 32.55 17.01
CA ALA A 36 18.66 33.16 16.06
C ALA A 36 18.07 33.29 14.62
N GLY A 37 16.78 32.94 14.41
CA GLY A 37 16.10 33.00 13.11
C GLY A 37 16.49 31.89 12.13
N ARG A 38 17.16 30.82 12.60
CA ARG A 38 17.58 29.67 11.79
C ARG A 38 16.55 28.52 11.88
N GLU A 39 15.36 28.76 11.37
CA GLU A 39 14.21 27.84 11.53
C GLU A 39 14.44 26.47 10.91
N THR A 40 15.04 26.38 9.73
CA THR A 40 15.30 25.11 9.04
C THR A 40 16.26 24.22 9.83
N ASP A 41 17.30 24.81 10.40
CA ASP A 41 18.29 24.09 11.19
C ASP A 41 17.70 23.67 12.55
N ALA A 42 16.88 24.53 13.15
CA ALA A 42 16.15 24.23 14.38
C ALA A 42 15.20 23.04 14.20
N LEU A 43 14.42 22.99 13.10
CA LEU A 43 13.54 21.88 12.78
C LEU A 43 14.31 20.57 12.55
N ALA A 44 15.46 20.62 11.90
CA ALA A 44 16.30 19.43 11.70
C ALA A 44 16.78 18.82 13.02
N GLN A 45 17.22 19.65 13.97
CA GLN A 45 17.64 19.19 15.30
C GLN A 45 16.47 18.65 16.12
N TYR A 46 15.32 19.29 16.01
CA TYR A 46 14.10 18.83 16.65
C TYR A 46 13.64 17.46 16.12
N ASP A 47 13.68 17.22 14.80
CA ASP A 47 13.32 15.94 14.19
C ASP A 47 14.26 14.81 14.64
N LEU A 48 15.55 15.10 14.82
CA LEU A 48 16.49 14.14 15.38
C LEU A 48 16.16 13.78 16.84
N ALA A 49 15.81 14.76 17.66
CA ALA A 49 15.39 14.53 19.05
C ALA A 49 14.08 13.74 19.13
N ARG A 50 13.12 14.01 18.25
CA ARG A 50 11.84 13.30 18.16
C ARG A 50 12.03 11.83 17.78
N ARG A 51 12.89 11.53 16.81
CA ARG A 51 13.22 10.14 16.41
C ARG A 51 13.86 9.33 17.53
N ALA A 52 14.51 9.98 18.46
CA ALA A 52 15.13 9.37 19.64
C ALA A 52 14.18 9.24 20.85
N ASN A 53 12.85 9.40 20.66
CA ASN A 53 11.83 9.37 21.72
C ASN A 53 12.09 10.33 22.89
N ALA A 54 12.83 11.42 22.67
CA ALA A 54 12.97 12.47 23.66
C ALA A 54 11.63 13.18 23.80
N THR A 55 11.04 13.19 25.00
CA THR A 55 9.77 13.86 25.32
C THR A 55 10.06 15.34 25.61
N PRO A 56 9.82 16.26 24.71
CA PRO A 56 9.98 17.70 24.94
C PRO A 56 8.65 18.41 24.90
N ALA A 57 8.65 19.66 25.35
CA ALA A 57 7.57 20.59 25.09
C ALA A 57 7.45 20.81 23.57
N LEU A 58 6.55 20.07 22.95
CA LEU A 58 6.37 19.91 21.51
C LEU A 58 5.73 21.15 20.84
N ASP A 59 5.01 21.96 21.60
CA ASP A 59 4.09 22.97 21.09
C ASP A 59 4.77 24.09 20.29
N GLU A 60 6.02 24.39 20.59
CA GLU A 60 6.76 25.49 19.98
C GLU A 60 7.19 25.18 18.52
N PHE A 61 7.64 23.95 18.29
CA PHE A 61 8.12 23.50 16.97
C PHE A 61 6.98 22.98 16.09
N GLU A 62 5.90 22.50 16.66
CA GLU A 62 4.71 22.09 15.90
C GLU A 62 3.97 23.28 15.28
N ARG A 63 4.01 24.46 15.92
CA ARG A 63 3.49 25.70 15.34
C ARG A 63 4.23 26.13 14.07
N LEU A 64 5.52 25.85 13.96
CA LEU A 64 6.33 26.16 12.77
C LEU A 64 6.07 25.20 11.61
N ARG A 65 5.54 24.01 11.89
CA ARG A 65 5.17 23.00 10.89
C ARG A 65 3.75 23.17 10.37
N ALA A 66 2.92 23.92 11.06
CA ALA A 66 1.56 24.18 10.61
C ALA A 66 1.58 24.98 9.29
N PRO A 67 0.88 24.53 8.24
CA PRO A 67 0.72 25.35 7.05
C PRO A 67 0.06 26.69 7.42
N PRO A 68 0.38 27.79 6.72
CA PRO A 68 -0.24 29.09 7.00
C PRO A 68 -1.77 28.95 6.93
N PRO A 69 -2.51 29.64 7.81
CA PRO A 69 -3.97 29.56 7.84
C PRO A 69 -4.53 29.97 6.49
N ALA A 70 -5.40 29.13 5.93
CA ALA A 70 -6.08 29.39 4.66
C ALA A 70 -6.87 30.71 4.76
N PRO A 71 -6.94 31.52 3.68
CA PRO A 71 -7.74 32.77 3.66
C PRO A 71 -9.21 32.43 3.97
N PRO A 72 -9.92 33.30 4.71
CA PRO A 72 -11.29 33.04 5.13
C PRO A 72 -12.20 32.90 3.88
N PRO A 73 -13.10 31.87 3.89
CA PRO A 73 -14.04 31.69 2.80
C PRO A 73 -15.02 32.87 2.73
N PRO A 74 -15.57 33.19 1.55
CA PRO A 74 -16.53 34.28 1.39
C PRO A 74 -17.79 33.97 2.22
N THR A 75 -18.23 35.00 2.94
CA THR A 75 -19.39 35.00 3.83
C THR A 75 -20.66 34.52 3.10
N ARG A 76 -21.17 33.36 3.42
CA ARG A 76 -22.52 32.92 3.11
C ARG A 76 -23.40 33.09 4.35
N GLU A 77 -24.60 33.62 4.15
CA GLU A 77 -25.60 33.83 5.21
C GLU A 77 -25.96 32.55 5.95
N PRO A 78 -26.26 32.64 7.27
CA PRO A 78 -26.43 31.44 8.09
C PRO A 78 -27.78 30.76 7.83
N VAL A 79 -27.74 29.51 7.37
CA VAL A 79 -28.89 28.59 7.42
C VAL A 79 -29.05 28.16 8.88
N LYS A 80 -30.23 28.46 9.46
CA LYS A 80 -30.58 28.06 10.83
C LYS A 80 -30.71 26.52 10.88
N LEU A 81 -29.73 25.86 11.48
CA LEU A 81 -29.79 24.46 11.86
C LEU A 81 -30.35 24.34 13.28
N THR A 82 -31.49 23.63 13.41
CA THR A 82 -32.09 23.27 14.69
C THR A 82 -31.26 22.14 15.31
N VAL A 83 -30.64 22.41 16.47
CA VAL A 83 -29.84 21.44 17.20
C VAL A 83 -30.78 20.50 17.96
N VAL A 84 -30.71 19.19 17.68
CA VAL A 84 -31.29 18.14 18.51
C VAL A 84 -30.27 17.78 19.59
N PRO A 85 -30.59 17.91 20.90
CA PRO A 85 -29.62 17.59 21.97
C PRO A 85 -29.52 16.07 22.13
N GLY A 86 -28.32 15.51 22.05
CA GLY A 86 -28.07 14.16 22.56
C GLY A 86 -27.20 13.23 21.68
N ALA A 87 -26.16 13.71 21.05
CA ALA A 87 -25.09 12.79 20.60
C ALA A 87 -23.73 13.45 20.85
N ARG A 88 -23.01 12.89 21.81
CA ARG A 88 -21.57 13.20 21.96
C ARG A 88 -20.86 12.72 20.70
N SER A 89 -20.38 13.66 19.90
CA SER A 89 -19.48 13.39 18.78
C SER A 89 -18.16 12.82 19.34
N ALA A 90 -18.03 11.50 19.31
CA ALA A 90 -16.73 10.89 19.39
C ALA A 90 -16.00 11.20 18.07
N ASP A 91 -14.82 11.78 18.17
CA ASP A 91 -13.93 12.02 17.02
C ASP A 91 -13.67 10.69 16.30
N VAL A 92 -14.34 10.51 15.17
CA VAL A 92 -14.08 9.40 14.25
C VAL A 92 -12.75 9.70 13.61
N VAL A 93 -11.69 9.15 14.18
CA VAL A 93 -10.38 9.10 13.52
C VAL A 93 -10.60 8.47 12.15
N SER A 94 -10.32 9.21 11.10
CA SER A 94 -10.52 8.80 9.71
C SER A 94 -9.51 7.73 9.31
N ILE A 95 -9.82 6.48 9.64
CA ILE A 95 -8.95 5.30 9.43
C ILE A 95 -9.05 4.78 8.00
N ALA A 96 -10.19 5.00 7.37
CA ALA A 96 -10.33 4.74 5.96
C ALA A 96 -10.29 6.09 5.25
N ARG A 97 -9.15 6.45 4.69
CA ARG A 97 -9.15 7.47 3.65
C ARG A 97 -10.02 6.92 2.52
N PRO A 98 -11.22 7.44 2.27
CA PRO A 98 -11.82 7.21 0.98
C PRO A 98 -10.84 7.88 0.02
N VAL A 99 -10.08 7.08 -0.70
CA VAL A 99 -9.37 7.57 -1.88
C VAL A 99 -10.48 7.82 -2.90
N ALA A 100 -11.21 8.92 -2.69
CA ALA A 100 -12.04 9.55 -3.70
C ALA A 100 -11.11 10.33 -4.63
N VAL A 101 -10.10 9.66 -5.14
CA VAL A 101 -9.44 10.06 -6.37
C VAL A 101 -10.14 9.22 -7.42
N PRO A 102 -10.62 9.81 -8.52
CA PRO A 102 -10.99 9.03 -9.68
C PRO A 102 -9.68 8.46 -10.26
N ASP A 103 -9.11 7.50 -9.58
CA ASP A 103 -8.08 6.65 -10.13
C ASP A 103 -8.81 5.82 -11.18
N LYS A 104 -8.72 6.29 -12.43
CA LYS A 104 -9.37 5.66 -13.59
C LYS A 104 -8.67 4.36 -14.00
N THR A 105 -7.89 3.73 -13.10
CA THR A 105 -7.20 2.48 -13.36
C THR A 105 -8.21 1.40 -13.70
N ARG A 106 -8.24 0.98 -14.96
CA ARG A 106 -9.03 -0.13 -15.49
C ARG A 106 -8.11 -1.21 -16.03
N PHE A 107 -8.67 -2.34 -16.43
CA PHE A 107 -7.88 -3.43 -17.02
C PHE A 107 -7.06 -3.02 -18.24
N ILE A 108 -7.48 -2.00 -18.98
CA ILE A 108 -6.71 -1.45 -20.11
C ILE A 108 -5.39 -0.81 -19.67
N HIS A 109 -5.30 -0.33 -18.43
CA HIS A 109 -4.09 0.28 -17.88
C HIS A 109 -3.15 -0.74 -17.22
N ILE A 110 -3.57 -2.00 -17.11
CA ILE A 110 -2.73 -3.10 -16.61
C ILE A 110 -2.13 -3.82 -17.81
N ALA A 111 -0.82 -3.79 -17.91
CA ALA A 111 -0.13 -4.46 -18.99
C ALA A 111 -0.18 -6.00 -18.85
N GLY A 112 -0.47 -6.72 -19.92
CA GLY A 112 -0.49 -8.19 -19.95
C GLY A 112 -1.57 -8.84 -19.08
N MET A 113 -1.30 -10.06 -18.61
CA MET A 113 -2.18 -10.87 -17.75
C MET A 113 -3.57 -11.13 -18.36
N GLU A 114 -3.69 -11.28 -19.68
CA GLU A 114 -4.99 -11.34 -20.38
C GLU A 114 -5.86 -12.52 -19.90
N ASP A 115 -5.26 -13.68 -19.65
CA ASP A 115 -6.00 -14.84 -19.16
C ASP A 115 -6.48 -14.64 -17.72
N LEU A 116 -5.67 -13.98 -16.90
CA LEU A 116 -6.05 -13.61 -15.53
C LEU A 116 -7.21 -12.59 -15.56
N LYS A 117 -7.12 -11.55 -16.40
CA LYS A 117 -8.19 -10.56 -16.57
C LYS A 117 -9.50 -11.19 -17.05
N LYS A 118 -9.45 -12.11 -18.02
CA LYS A 118 -10.62 -12.88 -18.48
C LYS A 118 -11.23 -13.72 -17.37
N SER A 119 -10.37 -14.41 -16.59
CA SER A 119 -10.80 -15.21 -15.45
C SER A 119 -11.48 -14.35 -14.38
N ILE A 120 -10.88 -13.22 -14.03
CA ILE A 120 -11.45 -12.25 -13.07
C ILE A 120 -12.77 -11.69 -13.59
N ARG A 121 -12.84 -11.30 -14.86
CA ARG A 121 -14.10 -10.80 -15.46
C ARG A 121 -15.21 -11.81 -15.31
N LEU A 122 -15.00 -13.08 -15.72
CA LEU A 122 -16.02 -14.12 -15.68
C LEU A 122 -16.40 -14.55 -14.26
N GLN A 123 -15.41 -14.61 -13.35
CA GLN A 123 -15.63 -15.20 -12.03
C GLN A 123 -16.02 -14.17 -10.97
N ILE A 124 -15.71 -12.90 -11.18
CA ILE A 124 -15.83 -11.84 -10.19
C ILE A 124 -16.73 -10.71 -10.70
N ILE A 125 -16.36 -10.07 -11.80
CA ILE A 125 -17.02 -8.86 -12.29
C ILE A 125 -18.43 -9.18 -12.81
N GLU A 126 -18.55 -10.16 -13.70
CA GLU A 126 -19.85 -10.53 -14.26
C GLU A 126 -20.88 -10.99 -13.21
N PRO A 127 -20.52 -11.86 -12.23
CA PRO A 127 -21.44 -12.20 -11.15
C PRO A 127 -21.84 -11.01 -10.27
N PHE A 128 -20.95 -10.03 -10.09
CA PHE A 128 -21.22 -8.84 -9.31
C PHE A 128 -22.15 -7.86 -10.03
N ILE A 129 -21.94 -7.64 -11.35
CA ILE A 129 -22.74 -6.73 -12.16
C ILE A 129 -24.08 -7.35 -12.54
N ASN A 130 -24.12 -8.64 -12.85
CA ASN A 130 -25.27 -9.38 -13.35
C ASN A 130 -25.72 -10.52 -12.41
N PRO A 131 -26.02 -10.26 -11.13
CA PRO A 131 -26.30 -11.30 -10.14
C PRO A 131 -27.49 -12.19 -10.51
N GLY A 132 -28.53 -11.62 -11.19
CA GLY A 132 -29.73 -12.34 -11.61
C GLY A 132 -29.45 -13.44 -12.66
N LEU A 133 -28.48 -13.22 -13.56
CA LEU A 133 -28.07 -14.24 -14.54
C LEU A 133 -27.40 -15.42 -13.82
N PHE A 134 -26.50 -15.14 -12.93
CA PHE A 134 -25.75 -16.19 -12.22
C PHE A 134 -26.61 -16.96 -11.21
N ALA A 135 -27.62 -16.30 -10.62
CA ALA A 135 -28.58 -16.96 -9.76
C ALA A 135 -29.41 -18.03 -10.51
N LYS A 136 -29.77 -17.80 -11.80
CA LYS A 136 -30.44 -18.80 -12.64
C LYS A 136 -29.64 -20.09 -12.79
N PHE A 137 -28.29 -20.00 -12.79
CA PHE A 137 -27.39 -21.14 -12.86
C PHE A 137 -26.98 -21.65 -11.46
N ARG A 138 -27.66 -21.22 -10.39
CA ARG A 138 -27.34 -21.54 -8.99
C ARG A 138 -25.90 -21.26 -8.62
N LYS A 139 -25.22 -20.34 -9.34
CA LYS A 139 -23.86 -19.94 -9.06
C LYS A 139 -23.90 -18.80 -8.05
N LYS A 140 -23.47 -19.05 -6.82
CA LYS A 140 -23.39 -18.03 -5.77
C LYS A 140 -22.37 -16.97 -6.20
N ALA A 141 -22.81 -15.73 -6.31
CA ALA A 141 -21.95 -14.56 -6.49
C ALA A 141 -21.64 -14.02 -5.11
N GLY A 142 -20.78 -14.65 -4.35
CA GLY A 142 -20.46 -14.22 -2.99
C GLY A 142 -19.14 -14.82 -2.51
N GLY A 143 -18.67 -14.33 -1.38
CA GLY A 143 -17.40 -14.70 -0.77
C GLY A 143 -16.26 -13.76 -1.18
N GLY A 144 -15.25 -13.73 -0.34
CA GLY A 144 -14.02 -12.97 -0.57
C GLY A 144 -13.10 -13.65 -1.57
N ILE A 145 -12.22 -12.85 -2.15
CA ILE A 145 -11.21 -13.30 -3.10
C ILE A 145 -9.86 -12.89 -2.58
N LEU A 146 -8.95 -13.84 -2.52
CA LEU A 146 -7.57 -13.63 -2.11
C LEU A 146 -6.66 -13.54 -3.34
N LEU A 147 -6.13 -12.35 -3.58
CA LEU A 147 -5.06 -12.13 -4.55
C LEU A 147 -3.72 -12.49 -3.90
N TYR A 148 -2.95 -13.38 -4.49
CA TYR A 148 -1.65 -13.74 -3.93
C TYR A 148 -0.57 -13.80 -5.02
N GLY A 149 0.68 -13.54 -4.66
CA GLY A 149 1.80 -13.56 -5.59
C GLY A 149 2.97 -12.72 -5.08
N PRO A 150 4.06 -12.63 -5.83
CA PRO A 150 5.25 -11.88 -5.43
C PRO A 150 4.94 -10.40 -5.16
N PRO A 151 5.72 -9.73 -4.30
CA PRO A 151 5.61 -8.30 -4.11
C PRO A 151 5.85 -7.54 -5.43
N GLY A 152 5.30 -6.34 -5.57
CA GLY A 152 5.51 -5.51 -6.76
C GLY A 152 4.78 -5.96 -8.04
N CYS A 153 4.00 -7.05 -8.03
CA CYS A 153 3.30 -7.57 -9.21
C CYS A 153 1.89 -6.97 -9.43
N GLY A 154 1.57 -5.84 -8.80
CA GLY A 154 0.37 -5.07 -9.11
C GLY A 154 -0.94 -5.59 -8.50
N LYS A 155 -0.92 -6.37 -7.41
CA LYS A 155 -2.14 -6.88 -6.72
C LYS A 155 -3.11 -5.76 -6.33
N THR A 156 -2.62 -4.70 -5.72
CA THR A 156 -3.41 -3.52 -5.32
C THR A 156 -3.96 -2.77 -6.54
N MET A 157 -3.17 -2.63 -7.61
CA MET A 157 -3.58 -2.04 -8.87
C MET A 157 -4.70 -2.87 -9.53
N LEU A 158 -4.58 -4.19 -9.51
CA LEU A 158 -5.59 -5.12 -10.02
C LEU A 158 -6.91 -5.00 -9.24
N ALA A 159 -6.85 -4.89 -7.91
CA ALA A 159 -8.04 -4.70 -7.07
C ALA A 159 -8.76 -3.37 -7.39
N ARG A 160 -8.02 -2.28 -7.61
CA ARG A 160 -8.58 -0.99 -8.05
C ARG A 160 -9.23 -1.09 -9.44
N ALA A 161 -8.58 -1.77 -10.36
CA ALA A 161 -9.13 -1.99 -11.69
C ALA A 161 -10.44 -2.79 -11.64
N VAL A 162 -10.53 -3.83 -10.79
CA VAL A 162 -11.78 -4.57 -10.57
C VAL A 162 -12.88 -3.65 -10.06
N ALA A 163 -12.61 -2.77 -9.11
CA ALA A 163 -13.62 -1.83 -8.61
C ALA A 163 -14.12 -0.88 -9.72
N ASN A 164 -13.22 -0.35 -10.54
CA ASN A 164 -13.56 0.53 -11.65
C ASN A 164 -14.33 -0.20 -12.78
N GLU A 165 -14.00 -1.46 -13.06
CA GLU A 165 -14.75 -2.29 -13.99
C GLU A 165 -16.18 -2.59 -13.46
N CYS A 166 -16.33 -2.72 -12.15
CA CYS A 166 -17.64 -2.90 -11.49
C CYS A 166 -18.42 -1.59 -11.31
N ASN A 167 -17.87 -0.43 -11.67
CA ASN A 167 -18.40 0.90 -11.32
C ASN A 167 -18.74 1.02 -9.82
N ALA A 168 -17.90 0.44 -8.95
CA ALA A 168 -18.08 0.38 -7.52
C ALA A 168 -17.11 1.35 -6.80
N SER A 169 -17.51 1.83 -5.64
CA SER A 169 -16.60 2.57 -4.75
C SER A 169 -15.47 1.64 -4.26
N PHE A 170 -14.27 2.18 -4.08
CA PHE A 170 -13.11 1.41 -3.62
C PHE A 170 -12.71 1.84 -2.22
N LEU A 171 -12.76 0.91 -1.28
CA LEU A 171 -12.36 1.11 0.11
C LEU A 171 -11.12 0.29 0.42
N ALA A 172 -9.94 0.93 0.38
CA ALA A 172 -8.68 0.28 0.73
C ALA A 172 -8.43 0.34 2.24
N ILE A 173 -8.02 -0.78 2.80
CA ILE A 173 -7.81 -0.99 4.23
C ILE A 173 -6.48 -1.72 4.42
N GLY A 174 -5.51 -1.06 5.05
CA GLY A 174 -4.25 -1.68 5.48
C GLY A 174 -4.46 -2.46 6.76
N ILE A 175 -4.17 -3.75 6.75
CA ILE A 175 -4.31 -4.59 7.97
C ILE A 175 -3.36 -4.13 9.07
N SER A 176 -2.15 -3.71 8.74
CA SER A 176 -1.18 -3.14 9.66
C SER A 176 -1.71 -1.87 10.38
N GLU A 177 -2.52 -1.06 9.68
CA GLU A 177 -3.17 0.12 10.26
C GLU A 177 -4.21 -0.29 11.32
N ILE A 178 -5.01 -1.34 11.05
CA ILE A 178 -5.98 -1.86 12.01
C ILE A 178 -5.28 -2.41 13.26
N LEU A 179 -4.18 -3.15 13.07
CA LEU A 179 -3.45 -3.78 14.17
C LEU A 179 -2.67 -2.77 15.04
N SER A 180 -2.27 -1.63 14.49
CA SER A 180 -1.53 -0.59 15.20
C SER A 180 -2.39 0.27 16.12
N MET A 181 -3.71 0.14 16.05
CA MET A 181 -4.64 0.93 16.83
C MET A 181 -4.76 0.41 18.26
N TRP A 182 -5.11 1.32 19.18
CA TRP A 182 -5.20 1.03 20.61
C TRP A 182 -6.20 -0.08 20.92
N GLN A 183 -5.86 -0.90 21.94
CA GLN A 183 -6.66 -2.03 22.39
C GLN A 183 -8.10 -1.60 22.74
N GLY A 184 -9.07 -2.31 22.17
CA GLY A 184 -10.50 -2.09 22.39
C GLY A 184 -11.22 -1.26 21.31
N GLU A 185 -10.49 -0.49 20.49
CA GLU A 185 -11.06 0.27 19.36
C GLU A 185 -10.98 -0.47 18.02
N SER A 186 -10.01 -1.38 17.88
CA SER A 186 -9.74 -2.07 16.61
C SER A 186 -10.91 -2.92 16.12
N GLU A 187 -11.60 -3.63 17.04
CA GLU A 187 -12.79 -4.44 16.73
C GLU A 187 -13.96 -3.57 16.27
N ARG A 188 -14.22 -2.48 17.01
CA ARG A 188 -15.27 -1.52 16.68
C ARG A 188 -15.02 -0.82 15.36
N ASN A 189 -13.77 -0.43 15.10
CA ASN A 189 -13.37 0.24 13.87
C ASN A 189 -13.50 -0.69 12.68
N LEU A 190 -13.14 -1.96 12.83
CA LEU A 190 -13.35 -2.97 11.81
C LEU A 190 -14.84 -3.12 11.47
N ALA A 191 -15.71 -3.26 12.46
CA ALA A 191 -17.16 -3.33 12.25
C ALA A 191 -17.70 -2.09 11.53
N LEU A 192 -17.27 -0.88 11.94
CA LEU A 192 -17.64 0.38 11.28
C LEU A 192 -17.19 0.45 9.81
N MET A 193 -16.02 -0.11 9.46
CA MET A 193 -15.57 -0.18 8.06
C MET A 193 -16.49 -1.06 7.22
N PHE A 194 -16.93 -2.20 7.75
CA PHE A 194 -17.89 -3.06 7.07
C PHE A 194 -19.27 -2.40 6.95
N GLU A 195 -19.75 -1.69 7.97
CA GLU A 195 -20.96 -0.88 7.89
C GLU A 195 -20.87 0.22 6.84
N LYS A 196 -19.74 0.93 6.78
CA LYS A 196 -19.47 1.95 5.77
C LYS A 196 -19.52 1.38 4.35
N ALA A 197 -18.94 0.20 4.13
CA ALA A 197 -19.01 -0.48 2.83
C ALA A 197 -20.46 -0.84 2.45
N ARG A 198 -21.25 -1.32 3.42
CA ARG A 198 -22.69 -1.60 3.21
C ARG A 198 -23.49 -0.33 2.89
N ALA A 199 -23.10 0.82 3.44
CA ALA A 199 -23.75 2.10 3.16
C ALA A 199 -23.36 2.70 1.80
N GLN A 200 -22.20 2.33 1.23
CA GLN A 200 -21.65 2.87 -0.03
C GLN A 200 -21.78 1.91 -1.22
N LYS A 201 -22.81 1.09 -1.26
CA LYS A 201 -23.09 0.13 -2.35
C LYS A 201 -23.31 0.83 -3.70
N PRO A 202 -22.77 0.28 -4.82
CA PRO A 202 -21.88 -0.86 -4.91
C PRO A 202 -20.47 -0.52 -4.43
N CYS A 203 -19.83 -1.43 -3.67
CA CYS A 203 -18.54 -1.20 -3.04
C CYS A 203 -17.60 -2.39 -3.19
N VAL A 204 -16.31 -2.12 -3.39
CA VAL A 204 -15.22 -3.10 -3.27
C VAL A 204 -14.40 -2.74 -2.04
N MET A 205 -14.42 -3.62 -1.03
CA MET A 205 -13.51 -3.55 0.11
C MET A 205 -12.24 -4.29 -0.25
N PHE A 206 -11.10 -3.65 -0.07
CA PHE A 206 -9.80 -4.26 -0.32
C PHE A 206 -8.92 -4.24 0.93
N PHE A 207 -8.51 -5.43 1.36
CA PHE A 207 -7.62 -5.62 2.49
C PHE A 207 -6.21 -5.94 1.97
N ASP A 208 -5.26 -5.02 2.17
CA ASP A 208 -3.87 -5.26 1.81
C ASP A 208 -3.09 -5.89 2.95
N GLU A 209 -2.08 -6.67 2.62
CA GLU A 209 -1.20 -7.35 3.58
C GLU A 209 -1.95 -8.27 4.56
N LEU A 210 -2.85 -9.13 4.03
CA LEU A 210 -3.66 -10.02 4.87
C LEU A 210 -2.82 -10.95 5.76
N ASP A 211 -1.59 -11.27 5.35
CA ASP A 211 -0.62 -12.04 6.12
C ASP A 211 -0.23 -11.37 7.45
N ALA A 212 -0.39 -10.05 7.60
CA ALA A 212 -0.15 -9.38 8.88
C ALA A 212 -1.08 -9.88 10.00
N LEU A 213 -2.30 -10.34 9.68
CA LEU A 213 -3.20 -10.97 10.66
C LEU A 213 -2.65 -12.32 11.18
N ALA A 214 -1.98 -13.09 10.35
CA ALA A 214 -1.37 -14.36 10.76
C ALA A 214 -0.18 -14.14 11.70
N PHE A 215 0.68 -13.15 11.40
CA PHE A 215 1.77 -12.75 12.30
C PHE A 215 1.24 -12.28 13.66
N ALA A 216 0.15 -11.53 13.66
CA ALA A 216 -0.50 -11.09 14.88
C ALA A 216 -0.95 -12.29 15.73
N ARG A 217 -1.45 -13.37 15.13
CA ARG A 217 -1.92 -14.57 15.84
C ARG A 217 -0.77 -15.42 16.36
N SER A 218 0.33 -15.58 15.63
CA SER A 218 1.46 -16.44 16.01
C SER A 218 2.36 -15.83 17.08
N LYS A 219 2.54 -14.50 17.07
CA LYS A 219 3.37 -13.76 18.04
C LYS A 219 2.58 -13.27 19.26
N ALA A 220 1.25 -13.28 19.19
CA ALA A 220 0.43 -12.77 20.27
C ALA A 220 0.27 -13.77 21.39
N SER A 221 1.03 -13.57 22.45
CA SER A 221 0.61 -13.88 23.83
C SER A 221 -0.58 -13.00 24.27
N SER A 222 -1.09 -12.08 23.43
CA SER A 222 -2.18 -11.17 23.79
C SER A 222 -3.52 -11.62 23.21
N ASP A 223 -4.54 -11.68 24.04
CA ASP A 223 -5.95 -11.97 23.68
C ASP A 223 -6.51 -11.01 22.61
N VAL A 224 -5.90 -9.85 22.43
CA VAL A 224 -6.36 -8.78 21.52
C VAL A 224 -6.27 -9.18 20.05
N SER A 225 -5.12 -9.69 19.60
CA SER A 225 -4.97 -10.08 18.20
C SER A 225 -5.91 -11.21 17.81
N ARG A 226 -6.20 -12.13 18.74
CA ARG A 226 -7.19 -13.20 18.53
C ARG A 226 -8.59 -12.65 18.35
N LYS A 227 -8.96 -11.63 19.13
CA LYS A 227 -10.28 -10.99 19.05
C LYS A 227 -10.47 -10.28 17.71
N ILE A 228 -9.46 -9.53 17.23
CA ILE A 228 -9.49 -8.87 15.91
C ILE A 228 -9.68 -9.89 14.79
N VAL A 229 -8.93 -10.98 14.82
CA VAL A 229 -9.08 -12.05 13.81
C VAL A 229 -10.47 -12.69 13.87
N ASN A 230 -11.01 -12.94 15.06
CA ASN A 230 -12.34 -13.51 15.23
C ASN A 230 -13.42 -12.53 14.74
N GLU A 231 -13.31 -11.25 15.04
CA GLU A 231 -14.21 -10.22 14.53
C GLU A 231 -14.17 -10.14 13.02
N PHE A 232 -12.95 -10.14 12.43
CA PHE A 232 -12.79 -10.14 10.97
C PHE A 232 -13.48 -11.35 10.33
N LEU A 233 -13.30 -12.54 10.89
CA LEU A 233 -13.96 -13.75 10.41
C LEU A 233 -15.50 -13.68 10.55
N SER A 234 -16.00 -13.13 11.66
CA SER A 234 -17.42 -12.92 11.89
C SER A 234 -18.03 -11.94 10.87
N GLN A 235 -17.33 -10.86 10.57
CA GLN A 235 -17.77 -9.91 9.56
C GLN A 235 -17.77 -10.52 8.15
N LEU A 236 -16.78 -11.36 7.81
CA LEU A 236 -16.74 -12.07 6.53
C LEU A 236 -17.92 -13.03 6.37
N ASP A 237 -18.27 -13.78 7.42
CA ASP A 237 -19.39 -14.74 7.41
C ASP A 237 -20.74 -14.03 7.17
N GLY A 238 -20.85 -12.75 7.54
CA GLY A 238 -22.04 -11.93 7.29
C GLY A 238 -22.26 -11.54 5.82
N PHE A 239 -21.27 -11.77 4.92
CA PHE A 239 -21.34 -11.42 3.49
C PHE A 239 -21.63 -12.61 2.56
N GLU A 240 -22.10 -13.74 3.06
CA GLU A 240 -22.45 -14.90 2.23
C GLU A 240 -23.64 -14.64 1.27
N ASN A 241 -24.44 -13.61 1.50
CA ASN A 241 -25.59 -13.29 0.68
C ASN A 241 -25.21 -12.43 -0.51
N ALA A 242 -25.39 -12.97 -1.73
CA ALA A 242 -25.08 -12.34 -3.02
C ALA A 242 -25.76 -10.98 -3.27
N ASN A 243 -26.74 -10.59 -2.44
CA ASN A 243 -27.51 -9.35 -2.60
C ASN A 243 -26.84 -8.10 -2.02
N ASP A 244 -25.67 -8.26 -1.40
CA ASP A 244 -25.10 -7.14 -0.65
C ASP A 244 -24.38 -6.10 -1.50
N GLN A 245 -24.11 -6.36 -2.78
CA GLN A 245 -23.34 -5.46 -3.67
C GLN A 245 -22.04 -4.93 -3.05
N VAL A 246 -21.45 -5.71 -2.14
CA VAL A 246 -20.13 -5.49 -1.57
C VAL A 246 -19.24 -6.66 -1.96
N LEU A 247 -18.18 -6.37 -2.69
CA LEU A 247 -17.17 -7.34 -3.07
C LEU A 247 -15.99 -7.21 -2.10
N ILE A 248 -15.55 -8.33 -1.53
CA ILE A 248 -14.40 -8.36 -0.64
C ILE A 248 -13.20 -8.92 -1.37
N LEU A 249 -12.15 -8.14 -1.49
CA LEU A 249 -10.85 -8.54 -2.02
C LEU A 249 -9.81 -8.46 -0.92
N ALA A 250 -8.86 -9.36 -0.91
CA ALA A 250 -7.68 -9.26 -0.08
C ALA A 250 -6.42 -9.54 -0.90
N ALA A 251 -5.29 -8.98 -0.49
CA ALA A 251 -3.99 -9.28 -1.08
C ALA A 251 -3.02 -9.79 -0.01
N THR A 252 -2.13 -10.70 -0.43
CA THR A 252 -1.04 -11.20 0.41
C THR A 252 0.19 -11.50 -0.44
N ASN A 253 1.35 -11.27 0.13
CA ASN A 253 2.62 -11.73 -0.41
C ASN A 253 3.00 -13.12 0.11
N MET A 254 2.36 -13.59 1.20
CA MET A 254 2.68 -14.86 1.88
C MET A 254 1.42 -15.72 2.03
N PRO A 255 0.93 -16.34 0.93
CA PRO A 255 -0.33 -17.12 0.98
C PRO A 255 -0.25 -18.33 1.91
N TRP A 256 0.95 -18.84 2.19
CA TRP A 256 1.19 -19.93 3.14
C TRP A 256 1.02 -19.49 4.60
N ASP A 257 1.18 -18.22 4.92
CA ASP A 257 1.03 -17.68 6.26
C ASP A 257 -0.41 -17.24 6.58
N VAL A 258 -1.27 -17.14 5.57
CA VAL A 258 -2.69 -16.82 5.76
C VAL A 258 -3.41 -17.97 6.46
N ASP A 259 -4.09 -17.67 7.58
CA ASP A 259 -4.85 -18.62 8.39
C ASP A 259 -5.79 -19.49 7.52
N PRO A 260 -5.71 -20.83 7.59
CA PRO A 260 -6.60 -21.71 6.87
C PRO A 260 -8.10 -21.43 7.10
N ALA A 261 -8.46 -20.90 8.28
CA ALA A 261 -9.84 -20.50 8.55
C ALA A 261 -10.35 -19.37 7.64
N MET A 262 -9.46 -18.52 7.14
CA MET A 262 -9.81 -17.45 6.19
C MET A 262 -10.06 -18.00 4.78
N LYS A 263 -9.49 -19.16 4.43
CA LYS A 263 -9.60 -19.80 3.10
C LYS A 263 -10.82 -20.73 2.97
N ARG A 264 -11.63 -20.84 4.03
CA ARG A 264 -12.83 -21.70 4.01
C ARG A 264 -13.93 -21.15 3.11
N PRO A 265 -14.86 -22.01 2.62
CA PRO A 265 -16.07 -21.59 1.90
C PRO A 265 -16.81 -20.49 2.68
N GLY A 266 -17.34 -19.49 1.97
CA GLY A 266 -18.00 -18.31 2.56
C GLY A 266 -17.04 -17.14 2.83
N ARG A 267 -15.75 -17.39 2.95
CA ARG A 267 -14.69 -16.39 3.19
C ARG A 267 -13.84 -16.23 1.93
N PHE A 268 -12.51 -16.24 2.03
CA PHE A 268 -11.60 -16.18 0.88
C PHE A 268 -11.40 -17.56 0.21
N ALA A 269 -12.52 -18.21 -0.14
CA ALA A 269 -12.46 -19.53 -0.78
C ALA A 269 -11.85 -19.48 -2.20
N ARG A 270 -11.87 -18.33 -2.85
CA ARG A 270 -11.26 -18.15 -4.17
C ARG A 270 -9.89 -17.51 -4.01
N GLN A 271 -8.88 -18.21 -4.50
CA GLN A 271 -7.50 -17.73 -4.50
C GLN A 271 -7.08 -17.51 -5.94
N VAL A 272 -6.54 -16.32 -6.21
CA VAL A 272 -6.15 -15.87 -7.55
C VAL A 272 -4.67 -15.54 -7.53
N PHE A 273 -3.89 -16.30 -8.27
CA PHE A 273 -2.47 -16.05 -8.43
C PHE A 273 -2.23 -14.87 -9.35
N VAL A 274 -1.45 -13.89 -8.89
CA VAL A 274 -1.00 -12.74 -9.68
C VAL A 274 0.48 -12.95 -10.00
N PRO A 275 0.80 -13.40 -11.23
CA PRO A 275 2.17 -13.71 -11.63
C PRO A 275 3.01 -12.43 -11.81
N PRO A 276 4.34 -12.55 -11.83
CA PRO A 276 5.20 -11.54 -12.41
C PRO A 276 4.80 -11.25 -13.87
N PRO A 277 4.97 -10.00 -14.34
CA PRO A 277 4.61 -9.63 -15.71
C PRO A 277 5.44 -10.41 -16.75
N ASP A 278 4.79 -10.86 -17.83
CA ASP A 278 5.46 -11.48 -18.97
C ASP A 278 6.28 -10.45 -19.78
N ALA A 279 7.02 -10.89 -20.77
CA ALA A 279 7.88 -10.01 -21.56
C ALA A 279 7.08 -8.88 -22.25
N VAL A 280 5.88 -9.16 -22.73
CA VAL A 280 5.01 -8.17 -23.39
C VAL A 280 4.55 -7.12 -22.37
N ALA A 281 4.14 -7.57 -21.18
CA ALA A 281 3.76 -6.69 -20.09
C ALA A 281 4.93 -5.81 -19.62
N ARG A 282 6.13 -6.39 -19.45
CA ARG A 282 7.32 -5.61 -19.07
C ARG A 282 7.70 -4.57 -20.12
N THR A 283 7.61 -4.93 -21.40
CA THR A 283 7.80 -3.96 -22.51
C THR A 283 6.86 -2.76 -22.33
N ARG A 284 5.58 -3.04 -22.12
CA ARG A 284 4.58 -1.97 -21.96
C ARG A 284 4.79 -1.14 -20.69
N ILE A 285 5.23 -1.76 -19.59
CA ILE A 285 5.55 -1.02 -18.35
C ILE A 285 6.74 -0.08 -18.59
N ILE A 286 7.78 -0.52 -19.27
CA ILE A 286 8.93 0.32 -19.64
C ILE A 286 8.48 1.50 -20.51
N GLU A 287 7.67 1.26 -21.54
CA GLU A 287 7.14 2.32 -22.40
C GLU A 287 6.36 3.35 -21.58
N LEU A 288 5.45 2.91 -20.73
CA LEU A 288 4.65 3.79 -19.87
C LEU A 288 5.52 4.60 -18.89
N ALA A 289 6.55 3.99 -18.31
CA ALA A 289 7.47 4.66 -17.40
C ALA A 289 8.32 5.72 -18.11
N LEU A 290 8.57 5.56 -19.41
CA LEU A 290 9.31 6.50 -20.22
C LEU A 290 8.45 7.61 -20.84
N GLU A 291 7.12 7.44 -20.99
CA GLU A 291 6.22 8.42 -21.63
C GLU A 291 6.38 9.86 -21.12
N SER A 292 6.72 10.05 -19.84
CA SER A 292 6.85 11.36 -19.18
C SER A 292 8.31 11.80 -18.97
N VAL A 293 9.27 11.08 -19.52
CA VAL A 293 10.70 11.29 -19.28
C VAL A 293 11.42 11.56 -20.60
N PRO A 294 12.36 12.53 -20.66
CA PRO A 294 13.17 12.74 -21.86
C PRO A 294 14.00 11.48 -22.18
N HIS A 295 13.73 10.85 -23.30
CA HIS A 295 14.46 9.67 -23.78
C HIS A 295 14.66 9.69 -25.28
N GLY A 296 15.78 9.15 -25.74
CA GLY A 296 16.06 8.91 -27.15
C GLY A 296 15.28 7.70 -27.71
N THR A 297 15.72 7.18 -28.82
CA THR A 297 15.14 5.95 -29.37
C THR A 297 15.49 4.76 -28.50
N VAL A 298 14.44 4.11 -27.93
CA VAL A 298 14.55 2.97 -27.01
C VAL A 298 13.82 1.75 -27.58
N ASP A 299 14.50 0.60 -27.64
CA ASP A 299 13.87 -0.72 -27.82
C ASP A 299 13.50 -1.31 -26.44
N ALA A 300 12.32 -0.98 -25.96
CA ALA A 300 11.79 -1.49 -24.69
C ALA A 300 11.70 -3.04 -24.68
N ALA A 301 11.45 -3.67 -25.83
CA ALA A 301 11.41 -5.12 -25.95
C ALA A 301 12.79 -5.77 -25.74
N ALA A 302 13.87 -5.10 -26.19
CA ALA A 302 15.23 -5.57 -25.90
C ALA A 302 15.54 -5.54 -24.39
N VAL A 303 15.14 -4.48 -23.70
CA VAL A 303 15.29 -4.37 -22.24
C VAL A 303 14.44 -5.43 -21.53
N ALA A 304 13.18 -5.63 -21.97
CA ALA A 304 12.28 -6.64 -21.39
C ALA A 304 12.82 -8.07 -21.52
N ARG A 305 13.62 -8.39 -22.55
CA ARG A 305 14.28 -9.71 -22.68
C ARG A 305 15.32 -9.97 -21.59
N LEU A 306 15.97 -8.93 -21.07
CA LEU A 306 16.98 -9.04 -20.00
C LEU A 306 16.38 -9.00 -18.58
N THR A 307 15.11 -8.64 -18.45
CA THR A 307 14.44 -8.47 -17.15
C THR A 307 13.52 -9.65 -16.83
N GLU A 308 13.92 -10.88 -17.14
CA GLU A 308 13.15 -12.07 -16.80
C GLU A 308 12.88 -12.14 -15.29
N GLN A 309 11.66 -12.50 -14.90
CA GLN A 309 11.18 -12.54 -13.52
C GLN A 309 11.10 -11.18 -12.79
N PHE A 310 11.38 -10.07 -13.44
CA PHE A 310 11.17 -8.75 -12.80
C PHE A 310 9.68 -8.54 -12.48
N SER A 311 9.41 -8.00 -11.29
CA SER A 311 8.09 -7.45 -10.97
C SER A 311 7.86 -6.12 -11.69
N GLY A 312 6.63 -5.60 -11.65
CA GLY A 312 6.36 -4.24 -12.13
C GLY A 312 7.20 -3.20 -11.39
N ALA A 313 7.33 -3.34 -10.07
CA ALA A 313 8.16 -2.45 -9.27
C ALA A 313 9.66 -2.54 -9.60
N ASP A 314 10.16 -3.72 -9.97
CA ASP A 314 11.56 -3.86 -10.42
C ASP A 314 11.78 -3.14 -11.75
N VAL A 315 10.79 -3.17 -12.66
CA VAL A 315 10.85 -2.44 -13.93
C VAL A 315 10.80 -0.93 -13.71
N ASP A 316 9.97 -0.45 -12.80
CA ASP A 316 9.95 0.97 -12.40
C ASP A 316 11.31 1.37 -11.78
N ALA A 317 11.87 0.54 -10.91
CA ALA A 317 13.20 0.76 -10.32
C ALA A 317 14.32 0.79 -11.37
N LEU A 318 14.20 0.00 -12.43
CA LEU A 318 15.14 0.01 -13.56
C LEU A 318 15.12 1.37 -14.28
N VAL A 319 13.94 1.90 -14.57
CA VAL A 319 13.81 3.21 -15.21
C VAL A 319 14.30 4.33 -14.28
N GLU A 320 13.99 4.25 -12.98
CA GLU A 320 14.53 5.20 -11.99
C GLU A 320 16.06 5.15 -11.93
N ARG A 321 16.66 3.97 -11.98
CA ARG A 321 18.14 3.82 -12.03
C ARG A 321 18.72 4.45 -13.29
N ALA A 322 18.10 4.29 -14.45
CA ALA A 322 18.53 4.94 -15.69
C ALA A 322 18.45 6.48 -15.59
N LYS A 323 17.41 7.03 -14.95
CA LYS A 323 17.31 8.47 -14.65
C LYS A 323 18.48 8.94 -13.76
N GLU A 324 18.82 8.16 -12.73
CA GLU A 324 19.95 8.47 -11.84
C GLU A 324 21.27 8.61 -12.59
N TYR A 325 21.53 7.77 -13.61
CA TYR A 325 22.77 7.91 -14.41
C TYR A 325 22.82 9.24 -15.17
N VAL A 326 21.72 9.62 -15.81
CA VAL A 326 21.62 10.88 -16.56
C VAL A 326 21.79 12.09 -15.61
N LEU A 327 21.14 12.05 -14.47
CA LEU A 327 21.24 13.12 -13.48
C LEU A 327 22.64 13.22 -12.86
N THR A 328 23.30 12.10 -12.59
CA THR A 328 24.66 12.08 -12.07
C THR A 328 25.63 12.70 -13.08
N GLU A 329 25.54 12.32 -14.37
CA GLU A 329 26.36 12.90 -15.43
C GLU A 329 26.11 14.39 -15.60
N TYR A 330 24.86 14.85 -15.51
CA TYR A 330 24.53 16.27 -15.52
C TYR A 330 25.20 17.04 -14.37
N LEU A 331 25.21 16.48 -13.18
CA LEU A 331 25.85 17.13 -12.01
C LEU A 331 27.36 17.31 -12.21
N GLU A 332 28.00 16.34 -12.88
CA GLU A 332 29.45 16.38 -13.15
C GLU A 332 29.81 17.28 -14.33
N THR A 333 29.06 17.16 -15.43
CA THR A 333 29.43 17.76 -16.72
C THR A 333 28.65 19.05 -17.06
N ARG A 334 27.52 19.29 -16.37
CA ARG A 334 26.53 20.34 -16.68
C ARG A 334 25.94 20.23 -18.09
N ARG A 335 25.99 19.05 -18.68
CA ARG A 335 25.38 18.78 -20.00
C ARG A 335 24.12 17.97 -19.83
N GLU A 336 23.01 18.47 -20.36
CA GLU A 336 21.76 17.72 -20.42
C GLU A 336 21.81 16.70 -21.55
N ARG A 337 21.31 15.51 -21.27
CA ARG A 337 21.05 14.47 -22.26
C ARG A 337 19.79 13.68 -21.91
N GLU A 338 19.29 12.99 -22.88
CA GLU A 338 18.16 12.07 -22.75
C GLU A 338 18.62 10.69 -22.24
N ILE A 339 17.68 9.91 -21.69
CA ILE A 339 17.93 8.51 -21.36
C ILE A 339 18.19 7.74 -22.66
N SER A 340 19.28 7.00 -22.70
CA SER A 340 19.66 6.16 -23.84
C SER A 340 19.27 4.69 -23.62
N GLN A 341 19.29 3.92 -24.70
CA GLN A 341 19.17 2.46 -24.64
C GLN A 341 20.23 1.83 -23.73
N GLU A 342 21.46 2.37 -23.75
CA GLU A 342 22.57 1.85 -22.95
C GLU A 342 22.35 2.04 -21.44
N ASP A 343 21.75 3.15 -21.04
CA ASP A 343 21.42 3.40 -19.63
C ASP A 343 20.43 2.36 -19.10
N LEU A 344 19.40 2.02 -19.88
CA LEU A 344 18.41 1.00 -19.52
C LEU A 344 19.01 -0.41 -19.50
N LEU A 345 19.85 -0.76 -20.47
CA LEU A 345 20.52 -2.05 -20.49
C LEU A 345 21.50 -2.21 -19.33
N ARG A 346 22.23 -1.15 -19.01
CA ARG A 346 23.11 -1.10 -17.84
C ARG A 346 22.31 -1.30 -16.55
N ALA A 347 21.23 -0.56 -16.37
CA ALA A 347 20.34 -0.69 -15.20
C ALA A 347 19.77 -2.10 -15.08
N ALA A 348 19.36 -2.71 -16.21
CA ALA A 348 18.88 -4.09 -16.24
C ALA A 348 19.95 -5.11 -15.79
N GLY A 349 21.23 -4.85 -16.09
CA GLY A 349 22.34 -5.73 -15.68
C GLY A 349 22.74 -5.58 -14.21
N GLU A 350 22.44 -4.43 -13.58
CA GLU A 350 22.78 -4.17 -12.18
C GLU A 350 21.69 -4.63 -11.20
N LEU A 351 20.46 -4.74 -11.64
CA LEU A 351 19.31 -5.07 -10.78
C LEU A 351 19.05 -6.58 -10.74
N VAL A 352 18.67 -7.05 -9.56
CA VAL A 352 18.26 -8.45 -9.34
C VAL A 352 16.74 -8.47 -9.09
N PRO A 353 15.99 -9.39 -9.75
CA PRO A 353 14.53 -9.45 -9.56
C PRO A 353 14.17 -9.79 -8.12
N THR A 354 13.33 -8.95 -7.51
CA THR A 354 12.84 -9.14 -6.14
C THR A 354 11.92 -10.35 -6.00
N THR A 355 11.42 -10.88 -7.10
CA THR A 355 10.51 -12.04 -7.12
C THR A 355 11.22 -13.38 -6.92
N GLN A 356 12.55 -13.46 -7.09
CA GLN A 356 13.28 -14.75 -7.07
C GLN A 356 13.13 -15.52 -5.75
N ASP A 357 13.33 -14.86 -4.62
CA ASP A 357 13.23 -15.52 -3.32
C ASP A 357 11.80 -15.98 -3.03
N TRP A 358 10.81 -15.19 -3.44
CA TRP A 358 9.41 -15.57 -3.35
C TRP A 358 9.12 -16.82 -4.20
N LEU A 359 9.56 -16.83 -5.45
CA LEU A 359 9.37 -17.96 -6.37
C LEU A 359 10.08 -19.22 -5.87
N ARG A 360 11.25 -19.09 -5.23
CA ARG A 360 11.95 -20.20 -4.59
C ARG A 360 11.14 -20.79 -3.44
N THR A 361 10.59 -19.94 -2.59
CA THR A 361 9.72 -20.35 -1.47
C THR A 361 8.44 -21.01 -1.99
N ALA A 362 7.79 -20.39 -2.97
CA ALA A 362 6.58 -20.88 -3.61
C ALA A 362 6.78 -22.25 -4.28
N ARG A 363 7.93 -22.47 -4.94
CA ARG A 363 8.31 -23.76 -5.50
C ARG A 363 8.37 -24.85 -4.44
N ASN A 364 9.00 -24.57 -3.30
CA ASN A 364 9.10 -25.54 -2.21
C ASN A 364 7.71 -25.84 -1.65
N LEU A 365 6.84 -24.84 -1.50
CA LEU A 365 5.46 -25.04 -1.06
C LEU A 365 4.71 -26.00 -2.00
N VAL A 366 4.70 -25.70 -3.31
CA VAL A 366 3.99 -26.54 -4.31
C VAL A 366 4.53 -27.95 -4.32
N LYS A 367 5.85 -28.12 -4.21
CA LYS A 367 6.51 -29.43 -4.24
C LYS A 367 6.18 -30.32 -3.03
N TYR A 368 5.98 -29.69 -1.86
CA TYR A 368 5.77 -30.41 -0.60
C TYR A 368 4.35 -30.34 -0.04
N ALA A 369 3.50 -29.42 -0.57
CA ALA A 369 2.11 -29.27 -0.10
C ALA A 369 1.12 -30.35 -0.56
N GLY A 370 1.56 -31.36 -1.31
CA GLY A 370 0.78 -32.58 -1.55
C GLY A 370 -0.52 -32.40 -2.36
N GLY A 371 -0.55 -31.49 -3.35
CA GLY A 371 -1.67 -31.43 -4.30
C GLY A 371 -2.88 -30.57 -3.83
N ASP A 372 -2.63 -29.54 -3.05
CA ASP A 372 -3.65 -28.54 -2.72
C ASP A 372 -4.08 -27.78 -3.99
N ASP A 373 -5.32 -27.99 -4.40
CA ASP A 373 -5.93 -27.33 -5.58
C ASP A 373 -5.87 -25.79 -5.50
N SER A 374 -5.66 -25.22 -4.33
CA SER A 374 -5.56 -23.78 -4.09
C SER A 374 -4.38 -23.13 -4.81
N TYR A 375 -3.33 -23.89 -5.11
CA TYR A 375 -2.09 -23.40 -5.73
C TYR A 375 -1.90 -23.90 -7.18
N ARG A 376 -2.96 -24.42 -7.81
CA ARG A 376 -2.90 -24.99 -9.17
C ARG A 376 -2.41 -23.99 -10.22
N ASP A 377 -2.81 -22.73 -10.16
CA ASP A 377 -2.37 -21.71 -11.11
C ASP A 377 -0.91 -21.33 -10.90
N LEU A 378 -0.45 -21.28 -9.65
CA LEU A 378 0.96 -21.11 -9.31
C LEU A 378 1.80 -22.29 -9.82
N GLU A 379 1.35 -23.54 -9.61
CA GLU A 379 2.03 -24.73 -10.12
C GLU A 379 2.16 -24.70 -11.65
N ARG A 380 1.10 -24.31 -12.34
CA ARG A 380 1.10 -24.16 -13.81
C ARG A 380 2.13 -23.12 -14.25
N TYR A 381 2.17 -21.97 -13.56
CA TYR A 381 3.14 -20.90 -13.82
C TYR A 381 4.58 -21.39 -13.63
N LEU A 382 4.87 -22.07 -12.51
CA LEU A 382 6.21 -22.59 -12.21
C LEU A 382 6.68 -23.62 -13.24
N LYS A 383 5.78 -24.53 -13.67
CA LYS A 383 6.07 -25.50 -14.75
C LYS A 383 6.33 -24.82 -16.08
N ALA A 384 5.50 -23.84 -16.48
CA ALA A 384 5.64 -23.13 -17.74
C ALA A 384 6.96 -22.36 -17.82
N ASN A 385 7.47 -21.85 -16.70
CA ASN A 385 8.71 -21.09 -16.61
C ASN A 385 9.93 -21.94 -16.20
N LYS A 386 9.83 -23.27 -16.19
CA LYS A 386 10.91 -24.21 -15.81
C LYS A 386 11.49 -23.97 -14.41
N LEU A 387 10.65 -23.54 -13.49
CA LEU A 387 11.03 -23.23 -12.10
C LEU A 387 10.67 -24.37 -11.12
N LEU A 388 9.96 -25.41 -11.55
CA LEU A 388 9.53 -26.56 -10.72
C LEU A 388 10.43 -27.79 -10.90
#